data_84e7802f21d57ec94466a8a5a9b181d9
#
_entry.id   84e7802f21d57ec94466a8a5a9b181d9
#
_cell.length_a   1.000
_cell.length_b   1.000
_cell.length_c   1.000
_cell.angle_alpha   90.00
_cell.angle_beta   90.00
_cell.angle_gamma   90.00
#
_symmetry.space_group_name_H-M   'P 1'
#
loop_
_entity.id
_entity.type
_entity.pdbx_description
1 polymer ?
#
loop_
_entity_poly.entity_id
_entity_poly.type
_entity_poly.pdbx_seq_one_letter_code
_entity_poly.pdbx_strand_id
1 'polypeptide(L)'
;MSKWISLQKMESKTFLDFLPNNFRHEKSFFKNNQVSFETLSNLSDFDINEIQRKSPLCTLNNLKKIRAIAIFKKEISISPPQAYILLHCGIGSIKSLSVSTPYELEIKIGRLERSLKVKTQTAITFSLLKEWIKRAKQVY
;
A
#
# COMPACT_ATOMS: atom_id res chain seq x y z
N MET A 1 20.22 17.02 -12.07
CA MET A 1 19.90 15.61 -12.30
C MET A 1 19.99 14.77 -11.03
N SER A 2 21.02 14.95 -10.24
CA SER A 2 21.21 14.21 -9.00
C SER A 2 20.15 14.45 -7.95
N LYS A 3 19.63 15.67 -7.79
CA LYS A 3 18.59 16.01 -6.83
C LYS A 3 17.28 15.27 -7.11
N TRP A 4 16.90 15.18 -8.38
CA TRP A 4 15.66 14.53 -8.80
C TRP A 4 15.72 13.01 -8.53
N ILE A 5 16.84 12.39 -8.88
CA ILE A 5 17.06 10.96 -8.66
C ILE A 5 17.13 10.66 -7.17
N SER A 6 17.77 11.53 -6.38
CA SER A 6 17.86 11.37 -4.92
C SER A 6 16.49 11.44 -4.26
N LEU A 7 15.61 12.36 -4.70
CA LEU A 7 14.26 12.48 -4.17
C LEU A 7 13.43 11.26 -4.48
N GLN A 8 13.54 10.69 -5.68
CA GLN A 8 12.85 9.45 -6.04
C GLN A 8 13.31 8.26 -5.20
N LYS A 9 14.62 8.17 -4.96
CA LYS A 9 15.20 7.13 -4.09
C LYS A 9 14.71 7.28 -2.66
N MET A 10 14.64 8.51 -2.15
CA MET A 10 14.14 8.78 -0.81
C MET A 10 12.66 8.43 -0.67
N GLU A 11 11.84 8.73 -1.67
CA GLU A 11 10.42 8.36 -1.67
C GLU A 11 10.24 6.85 -1.65
N SER A 12 10.98 6.10 -2.48
CA SER A 12 10.93 4.65 -2.51
C SER A 12 11.36 4.05 -1.18
N LYS A 13 12.43 4.59 -0.59
CA LYS A 13 12.93 4.15 0.71
C LYS A 13 11.90 4.40 1.80
N THR A 14 11.33 5.61 1.85
CA THR A 14 10.29 5.99 2.82
C THR A 14 9.03 5.15 2.62
N PHE A 15 8.65 4.90 1.38
CA PHE A 15 7.48 4.11 1.04
C PHE A 15 7.54 2.69 1.61
N LEU A 16 8.71 2.08 1.58
CA LEU A 16 8.87 0.68 1.98
C LEU A 16 9.26 0.50 3.45
N ASP A 17 9.82 1.52 4.09
CA ASP A 17 10.40 1.40 5.43
C ASP A 17 9.40 1.01 6.51
N PHE A 18 8.11 1.36 6.36
CA PHE A 18 7.09 1.03 7.35
C PHE A 18 6.67 -0.45 7.33
N LEU A 19 6.98 -1.17 6.26
CA LEU A 19 6.54 -2.55 6.09
C LEU A 19 7.16 -3.47 7.15
N PRO A 20 6.37 -4.40 7.73
CA PRO A 20 6.89 -5.31 8.74
C PRO A 20 7.89 -6.32 8.15
N ASN A 21 8.54 -7.06 9.05
CA ASN A 21 9.65 -7.93 8.70
C ASN A 21 9.28 -9.09 7.76
N ASN A 22 8.00 -9.46 7.71
CA ASN A 22 7.56 -10.48 6.76
C ASN A 22 7.63 -10.03 5.30
N PHE A 23 7.89 -8.73 5.05
CA PHE A 23 8.12 -8.18 3.71
C PHE A 23 9.61 -7.96 3.41
N ARG A 24 10.53 -8.50 4.23
CA ARG A 24 11.97 -8.21 4.12
C ARG A 24 12.55 -8.55 2.75
N HIS A 25 12.10 -9.65 2.14
CA HIS A 25 12.62 -10.06 0.83
C HIS A 25 12.15 -9.13 -0.28
N GLU A 26 10.88 -8.73 -0.25
CA GLU A 26 10.32 -7.78 -1.20
C GLU A 26 10.96 -6.40 -1.05
N LYS A 27 11.14 -5.95 0.19
CA LYS A 27 11.82 -4.68 0.46
C LYS A 27 13.24 -4.67 -0.12
N SER A 28 14.00 -5.74 0.11
CA SER A 28 15.36 -5.87 -0.42
C SER A 28 15.37 -5.84 -1.94
N PHE A 29 14.47 -6.56 -2.57
CA PHE A 29 14.39 -6.60 -4.03
C PHE A 29 14.13 -5.20 -4.61
N PHE A 30 13.14 -4.48 -4.08
CA PHE A 30 12.78 -3.17 -4.60
C PHE A 30 13.85 -2.12 -4.29
N LYS A 31 14.51 -2.18 -3.14
CA LYS A 31 15.63 -1.31 -2.80
C LYS A 31 16.81 -1.52 -3.75
N ASN A 32 17.19 -2.78 -3.96
CA ASN A 32 18.33 -3.13 -4.79
C ASN A 32 18.13 -2.74 -6.26
N ASN A 33 16.87 -2.79 -6.72
CA ASN A 33 16.53 -2.42 -8.09
C ASN A 33 16.04 -0.99 -8.22
N GLN A 34 16.03 -0.22 -7.14
CA GLN A 34 15.65 1.20 -7.11
C GLN A 34 14.28 1.47 -7.74
N VAL A 35 13.30 0.63 -7.41
CA VAL A 35 11.95 0.72 -7.97
C VAL A 35 11.16 1.80 -7.25
N SER A 36 10.59 2.75 -7.99
CA SER A 36 9.74 3.81 -7.44
C SER A 36 8.33 3.30 -7.16
N PHE A 37 7.57 4.02 -6.31
CA PHE A 37 6.18 3.63 -6.06
C PHE A 37 5.30 3.74 -7.31
N GLU A 38 5.61 4.66 -8.22
CA GLU A 38 4.89 4.76 -9.49
C GLU A 38 5.07 3.51 -10.34
N THR A 39 6.29 3.01 -10.43
CA THR A 39 6.58 1.75 -11.12
C THR A 39 5.84 0.59 -10.46
N LEU A 40 5.86 0.55 -9.12
CA LEU A 40 5.13 -0.49 -8.36
C LEU A 40 3.64 -0.47 -8.67
N SER A 41 3.03 0.71 -8.78
CA SER A 41 1.60 0.83 -9.07
C SER A 41 1.24 0.37 -10.48
N ASN A 42 2.20 0.35 -11.40
CA ASN A 42 1.98 -0.04 -12.79
C ASN A 42 2.38 -1.47 -13.11
N LEU A 43 2.82 -2.25 -12.12
CA LEU A 43 3.20 -3.65 -12.34
C LEU A 43 1.97 -4.47 -12.74
N SER A 44 2.09 -5.23 -13.83
CA SER A 44 1.09 -6.20 -14.24
C SER A 44 1.25 -7.50 -13.44
N ASP A 45 0.26 -8.38 -13.55
CA ASP A 45 0.37 -9.72 -12.96
C ASP A 45 1.54 -10.49 -13.57
N PHE A 46 1.81 -10.28 -14.85
CA PHE A 46 2.98 -10.87 -15.52
C PHE A 46 4.27 -10.36 -14.86
N ASP A 47 4.38 -9.05 -14.61
CA ASP A 47 5.56 -8.47 -13.97
C ASP A 47 5.79 -9.05 -12.58
N ILE A 48 4.72 -9.21 -11.81
CA ILE A 48 4.79 -9.76 -10.45
C ILE A 48 5.26 -11.23 -10.50
N ASN A 49 4.74 -12.01 -11.42
CA ASN A 49 5.18 -13.39 -11.61
C ASN A 49 6.65 -13.48 -12.00
N GLU A 50 7.12 -12.55 -12.86
CA GLU A 50 8.53 -12.49 -13.25
C GLU A 50 9.44 -12.15 -12.08
N ILE A 51 9.02 -11.22 -11.20
CA ILE A 51 9.78 -10.89 -9.99
C ILE A 51 9.92 -12.12 -9.10
N GLN A 52 8.82 -12.85 -8.87
CA GLN A 52 8.87 -14.07 -8.07
C GLN A 52 9.79 -15.12 -8.67
N ARG A 53 9.76 -15.27 -10.00
CA ARG A 53 10.62 -16.23 -10.67
C ARG A 53 12.09 -15.90 -10.50
N LYS A 54 12.45 -14.61 -10.58
CA LYS A 54 13.82 -14.13 -10.40
C LYS A 54 14.27 -14.09 -8.95
N SER A 55 13.33 -13.88 -8.03
CA SER A 55 13.58 -13.80 -6.60
C SER A 55 12.61 -14.71 -5.86
N PRO A 56 12.94 -16.02 -5.75
CA PRO A 56 11.98 -16.99 -5.20
C PRO A 56 11.58 -16.75 -3.74
N LEU A 57 12.36 -15.96 -2.99
CA LEU A 57 12.02 -15.59 -1.61
C LEU A 57 10.90 -14.55 -1.54
N CYS A 58 10.65 -13.81 -2.64
CA CYS A 58 9.51 -12.91 -2.74
C CYS A 58 8.24 -13.71 -2.98
N THR A 59 7.17 -13.43 -2.23
CA THR A 59 5.90 -14.12 -2.40
C THR A 59 4.95 -13.30 -3.27
N LEU A 60 4.12 -13.98 -4.05
CA LEU A 60 3.11 -13.30 -4.88
C LEU A 60 2.17 -12.46 -4.02
N ASN A 61 1.77 -13.00 -2.86
CA ASN A 61 0.85 -12.31 -1.96
C ASN A 61 1.43 -10.98 -1.48
N ASN A 62 2.69 -10.99 -1.04
CA ASN A 62 3.36 -9.77 -0.57
C ASN A 62 3.57 -8.77 -1.70
N LEU A 63 3.96 -9.24 -2.90
CA LEU A 63 4.14 -8.38 -4.05
C LEU A 63 2.83 -7.70 -4.45
N LYS A 64 1.73 -8.43 -4.44
CA LYS A 64 0.41 -7.87 -4.75
C LYS A 64 -0.03 -6.85 -3.69
N LYS A 65 0.27 -7.09 -2.42
CA LYS A 65 -0.03 -6.13 -1.34
C LYS A 65 0.74 -4.83 -1.52
N ILE A 66 2.02 -4.92 -1.85
CA ILE A 66 2.85 -3.74 -2.09
C ILE A 66 2.33 -2.96 -3.29
N ARG A 67 1.97 -3.66 -4.37
CA ARG A 67 1.35 -3.03 -5.54
C ARG A 67 0.06 -2.30 -5.17
N ALA A 68 -0.79 -2.93 -4.38
CA ALA A 68 -2.05 -2.31 -3.94
C ALA A 68 -1.80 -1.03 -3.14
N ILE A 69 -0.82 -1.04 -2.24
CA ILE A 69 -0.43 0.15 -1.46
C ILE A 69 0.01 1.27 -2.41
N ALA A 70 0.81 0.94 -3.41
CA ALA A 70 1.28 1.91 -4.40
C ALA A 70 0.11 2.50 -5.21
N ILE A 71 -0.85 1.67 -5.58
CA ILE A 71 -2.04 2.12 -6.31
C ILE A 71 -2.87 3.08 -5.46
N PHE A 72 -3.12 2.74 -4.20
CA PHE A 72 -3.86 3.63 -3.29
C PHE A 72 -3.17 4.99 -3.15
N LYS A 73 -1.85 4.99 -3.02
CA LYS A 73 -1.09 6.23 -2.92
C LYS A 73 -1.20 7.06 -4.20
N LYS A 74 -1.01 6.42 -5.35
CA LYS A 74 -1.02 7.10 -6.65
C LYS A 74 -2.40 7.63 -7.03
N GLU A 75 -3.42 6.80 -6.92
CA GLU A 75 -4.74 7.10 -7.46
C GLU A 75 -5.63 7.93 -6.53
N ILE A 76 -5.53 7.73 -5.23
CA ILE A 76 -6.42 8.39 -4.27
C ILE A 76 -5.68 9.04 -3.09
N SER A 77 -4.37 9.14 -3.18
CA SER A 77 -3.52 9.85 -2.21
C SER A 77 -3.65 9.37 -0.77
N ILE A 78 -3.81 8.06 -0.58
CA ILE A 78 -3.76 7.44 0.74
C ILE A 78 -2.30 7.16 1.10
N SER A 79 -1.88 7.51 2.31
CA SER A 79 -0.51 7.24 2.74
C SER A 79 -0.26 5.73 2.81
N PRO A 80 0.98 5.28 2.54
CA PRO A 80 1.28 3.84 2.57
C PRO A 80 0.92 3.13 3.88
N PRO A 81 1.21 3.65 5.08
CA PRO A 81 0.78 3.00 6.32
C PRO A 81 -0.74 2.88 6.43
N GLN A 82 -1.49 3.89 6.02
CA GLN A 82 -2.95 3.86 6.05
C GLN A 82 -3.49 2.84 5.03
N ALA A 83 -2.90 2.79 3.83
CA ALA A 83 -3.28 1.80 2.82
C ALA A 83 -3.03 0.37 3.32
N TYR A 84 -1.93 0.16 4.03
CA TYR A 84 -1.63 -1.14 4.64
C TYR A 84 -2.72 -1.57 5.62
N ILE A 85 -3.24 -0.63 6.41
CA ILE A 85 -4.34 -0.92 7.33
C ILE A 85 -5.60 -1.30 6.57
N LEU A 86 -5.91 -0.62 5.47
CA LEU A 86 -7.05 -0.99 4.62
C LEU A 86 -6.91 -2.42 4.09
N LEU A 87 -5.72 -2.84 3.69
CA LEU A 87 -5.48 -4.20 3.24
C LEU A 87 -5.82 -5.22 4.34
N HIS A 88 -5.44 -4.93 5.58
CA HIS A 88 -5.77 -5.80 6.72
C HIS A 88 -7.27 -5.85 7.01
N CYS A 89 -8.00 -4.83 6.60
CA CYS A 89 -9.46 -4.79 6.72
C CYS A 89 -10.17 -5.47 5.54
N GLY A 90 -9.41 -6.08 4.63
CA GLY A 90 -9.97 -6.76 3.46
C GLY A 90 -10.19 -5.85 2.25
N ILE A 91 -9.71 -4.61 2.30
CA ILE A 91 -9.85 -3.65 1.20
C ILE A 91 -8.57 -3.68 0.37
N GLY A 92 -8.58 -4.44 -0.72
CA GLY A 92 -7.39 -4.64 -1.54
C GLY A 92 -7.39 -3.91 -2.88
N SER A 93 -8.43 -3.14 -3.19
CA SER A 93 -8.53 -2.43 -4.47
C SER A 93 -9.35 -1.15 -4.32
N ILE A 94 -9.20 -0.25 -5.30
CA ILE A 94 -10.01 0.97 -5.35
C ILE A 94 -11.49 0.61 -5.51
N LYS A 95 -11.80 -0.41 -6.30
CA LYS A 95 -13.18 -0.88 -6.47
C LYS A 95 -13.79 -1.33 -5.14
N SER A 96 -13.09 -2.16 -4.36
CA SER A 96 -13.61 -2.62 -3.08
C SER A 96 -13.79 -1.46 -2.11
N LEU A 97 -12.92 -0.46 -2.15
CA LEU A 97 -13.08 0.75 -1.35
C LEU A 97 -14.30 1.54 -1.78
N SER A 98 -14.55 1.67 -3.09
CA SER A 98 -15.66 2.46 -3.64
C SER A 98 -17.03 1.94 -3.20
N VAL A 99 -17.16 0.65 -2.92
CA VAL A 99 -18.41 0.02 -2.48
C VAL A 99 -18.50 -0.16 -0.97
N SER A 100 -17.49 0.25 -0.23
CA SER A 100 -17.46 0.17 1.23
C SER A 100 -18.23 1.34 1.84
N THR A 101 -18.64 1.16 3.10
CA THR A 101 -19.25 2.25 3.87
C THR A 101 -18.25 2.73 4.92
N PRO A 102 -18.21 4.04 5.22
CA PRO A 102 -17.31 4.58 6.23
C PRO A 102 -17.53 3.94 7.60
N TYR A 103 -18.77 3.67 7.94
CA TYR A 103 -19.14 3.09 9.23
C TYR A 103 -18.55 1.68 9.40
N GLU A 104 -18.69 0.82 8.39
CA GLU A 104 -18.13 -0.53 8.44
C GLU A 104 -16.61 -0.51 8.54
N LEU A 105 -15.95 0.38 7.78
CA LEU A 105 -14.52 0.51 7.81
C LEU A 105 -14.02 0.99 9.18
N GLU A 106 -14.73 1.95 9.78
CA GLU A 106 -14.37 2.44 11.10
C GLU A 106 -14.40 1.32 12.15
N ILE A 107 -15.42 0.47 12.10
CA ILE A 107 -15.53 -0.68 13.00
C ILE A 107 -14.37 -1.66 12.78
N LYS A 108 -14.09 -2.00 11.52
CA LYS A 108 -13.01 -2.95 11.18
C LYS A 108 -11.65 -2.43 11.61
N ILE A 109 -11.38 -1.15 11.37
CA ILE A 109 -10.12 -0.50 11.75
C ILE A 109 -9.97 -0.50 13.27
N GLY A 110 -11.03 -0.17 14.00
CA GLY A 110 -11.02 -0.18 15.46
C GLY A 110 -10.72 -1.58 16.02
N ARG A 111 -11.30 -2.62 15.44
CA ARG A 111 -11.01 -4.00 15.82
C ARG A 111 -9.57 -4.38 15.56
N LEU A 112 -9.03 -3.96 14.42
CA LEU A 112 -7.66 -4.25 14.05
C LEU A 112 -6.67 -3.56 15.00
N GLU A 113 -6.89 -2.31 15.31
CA GLU A 113 -6.04 -1.55 16.23
C GLU A 113 -6.00 -2.20 17.62
N ARG A 114 -7.15 -2.65 18.11
CA ARG A 114 -7.24 -3.36 19.39
C ARG A 114 -6.53 -4.72 19.34
N SER A 115 -6.69 -5.44 18.24
CA SER A 115 -6.09 -6.76 18.06
C SER A 115 -4.57 -6.71 17.99
N LEU A 116 -4.02 -5.72 17.29
CA LEU A 116 -2.58 -5.59 17.09
C LEU A 116 -1.89 -4.82 18.21
N LYS A 117 -2.66 -4.20 19.13
CA LYS A 117 -2.16 -3.31 20.17
C LYS A 117 -1.26 -2.20 19.61
N VAL A 118 -1.49 -1.83 18.36
CA VAL A 118 -0.72 -0.80 17.66
C VAL A 118 -1.64 0.39 17.47
N LYS A 119 -1.24 1.53 18.04
CA LYS A 119 -1.83 2.79 17.64
C LYS A 119 -1.22 3.16 16.30
N THR A 120 -2.07 3.28 15.27
CA THR A 120 -1.61 3.82 14.00
C THR A 120 -1.08 5.22 14.25
N GLN A 121 0.13 5.50 13.78
CA GLN A 121 0.76 6.81 13.95
C GLN A 121 -0.02 7.93 13.26
N THR A 122 -0.94 7.56 12.37
CA THR A 122 -1.83 8.51 11.68
C THR A 122 -3.26 8.11 11.98
N ALA A 123 -3.96 8.96 12.74
CA ALA A 123 -5.36 8.72 13.07
C ALA A 123 -6.21 8.66 11.80
N ILE A 124 -6.88 7.52 11.59
CA ILE A 124 -7.84 7.39 10.51
C ILE A 124 -9.21 7.80 11.06
N THR A 125 -9.67 8.97 10.64
CA THR A 125 -10.94 9.52 11.11
C THR A 125 -12.09 9.08 10.19
N PHE A 126 -13.30 9.14 10.70
CA PHE A 126 -14.50 8.87 9.90
C PHE A 126 -14.59 9.79 8.68
N SER A 127 -14.25 11.06 8.88
CA SER A 127 -14.23 12.06 7.80
C SER A 127 -13.24 11.67 6.70
N LEU A 128 -12.07 11.17 7.08
CA LEU A 128 -11.05 10.72 6.14
C LEU A 128 -11.52 9.50 5.35
N LEU A 129 -12.19 8.56 6.01
CA LEU A 129 -12.75 7.38 5.34
C LEU A 129 -13.80 7.79 4.30
N LYS A 130 -14.67 8.73 4.64
CA LYS A 130 -15.65 9.27 3.70
C LYS A 130 -14.98 9.86 2.47
N GLU A 131 -13.90 10.62 2.67
CA GLU A 131 -13.17 11.24 1.57
C GLU A 131 -12.51 10.20 0.67
N TRP A 132 -11.89 9.17 1.25
CA TRP A 132 -11.27 8.10 0.47
C TRP A 132 -12.28 7.35 -0.39
N ILE A 133 -13.44 7.02 0.18
CA ILE A 133 -14.50 6.32 -0.54
C ILE A 133 -15.03 7.20 -1.70
N LYS A 134 -15.18 8.49 -1.44
CA LYS A 134 -15.58 9.44 -2.48
C LYS A 134 -14.58 9.49 -3.62
N ARG A 135 -13.29 9.59 -3.31
CA ARG A 135 -12.22 9.59 -4.32
C ARG A 135 -12.20 8.28 -5.10
N ALA A 136 -12.40 7.16 -4.42
CA ALA A 136 -12.44 5.85 -5.07
C ALA A 136 -13.60 5.77 -6.08
N LYS A 137 -14.76 6.32 -5.75
CA LYS A 137 -15.91 6.38 -6.66
C LYS A 137 -15.64 7.26 -7.89
N GLN A 138 -14.85 8.31 -7.72
CA GLN A 138 -14.49 9.20 -8.83
C GLN A 138 -13.52 8.57 -9.81
N VAL A 139 -12.61 7.73 -9.32
CA VAL A 139 -11.63 7.00 -10.15
C VAL A 139 -12.31 5.86 -10.89
N TYR A 140 -13.32 5.29 -10.30
CA TYR A 140 -14.03 4.12 -10.82
C TYR A 140 -15.30 4.58 -11.53
#